data_a751b884fe24842f11d61ea356542cce
#
_entry.id   a751b884fe24842f11d61ea356542cce
#
_cell.length_a   1.000
_cell.length_b   1.000
_cell.length_c   1.000
_cell.angle_alpha   90.00
_cell.angle_beta   90.00
_cell.angle_gamma   90.00
#
_symmetry.space_group_name_H-M   'P 1'
#
loop_
_entity.id
_entity.type
_entity.pdbx_description
1 polymer ?
#
loop_
_entity_poly.entity_id
_entity_poly.type
_entity_poly.pdbx_seq_one_letter_code
_entity_poly.pdbx_strand_id
1 'polypeptide(L)'
;MANTTSRDPSSARTVARQRRARDEKLATRELLLESARTILRDGSLFDLTAISLGHQSGVTRQTVYRYFPNTESIFKALSDDVINAVYEDLQLPSDKEDALDHFVTKAIAVFVSDSAVIRQLVLASAMGRATGSWRQVDPEDILLAVVTDIAEEQRPVSKDPVVSARMMITYFRGALYGWAAGFYSDEEFEKQVRLAGRLTDPDAI
;
A
#
# COMPACT_ATOMS: atom_id res chain seq x y z
N MET A 1 -12.76 -55.94 -2.04
CA MET A 1 -13.46 -55.17 -3.10
C MET A 1 -12.90 -53.76 -3.13
N ALA A 2 -12.02 -53.47 -4.09
CA ALA A 2 -11.39 -52.19 -4.24
C ALA A 2 -12.31 -51.26 -5.04
N ASN A 3 -12.77 -50.17 -4.41
CA ASN A 3 -13.62 -49.16 -5.04
C ASN A 3 -12.72 -48.16 -5.79
N THR A 4 -12.45 -48.45 -7.07
CA THR A 4 -11.70 -47.53 -7.97
C THR A 4 -12.62 -46.41 -8.37
N THR A 5 -12.54 -45.29 -7.65
CA THR A 5 -13.25 -44.04 -8.01
C THR A 5 -12.63 -43.50 -9.30
N SER A 6 -13.25 -43.81 -10.42
CA SER A 6 -12.93 -43.27 -11.75
C SER A 6 -13.16 -41.74 -11.72
N ARG A 7 -12.08 -40.95 -11.66
CA ARG A 7 -12.14 -39.50 -11.88
C ARG A 7 -12.59 -39.25 -13.32
N ASP A 8 -13.76 -38.64 -13.49
CA ASP A 8 -14.31 -38.25 -14.80
C ASP A 8 -13.32 -37.30 -15.54
N PRO A 9 -12.81 -37.71 -16.73
CA PRO A 9 -11.89 -36.86 -17.52
C PRO A 9 -12.49 -35.52 -17.96
N SER A 10 -13.82 -35.41 -18.00
CA SER A 10 -14.54 -34.17 -18.32
C SER A 10 -14.38 -33.13 -17.23
N SER A 11 -14.47 -33.54 -15.96
CA SER A 11 -14.30 -32.63 -14.82
C SER A 11 -12.87 -32.09 -14.74
N ALA A 12 -11.86 -32.91 -15.02
CA ALA A 12 -10.45 -32.51 -15.03
C ALA A 12 -10.16 -31.46 -16.12
N ARG A 13 -10.72 -31.61 -17.31
CA ARG A 13 -10.59 -30.65 -18.41
C ARG A 13 -11.27 -29.30 -18.09
N THR A 14 -12.41 -29.33 -17.46
CA THR A 14 -13.16 -28.13 -17.04
C THR A 14 -12.37 -27.35 -15.98
N VAL A 15 -11.81 -28.03 -14.97
CA VAL A 15 -10.97 -27.42 -13.94
C VAL A 15 -9.70 -26.81 -14.54
N ALA A 16 -9.03 -27.53 -15.46
CA ALA A 16 -7.83 -27.02 -16.13
C ALA A 16 -8.14 -25.76 -16.97
N ARG A 17 -9.28 -25.70 -17.67
CA ARG A 17 -9.72 -24.53 -18.43
C ARG A 17 -10.02 -23.34 -17.50
N GLN A 18 -10.71 -23.57 -16.40
CA GLN A 18 -11.01 -22.52 -15.42
C GLN A 18 -9.73 -21.95 -14.79
N ARG A 19 -8.76 -22.82 -14.47
CA ARG A 19 -7.45 -22.40 -13.94
C ARG A 19 -6.71 -21.52 -14.93
N ARG A 20 -6.59 -21.93 -16.20
CA ARG A 20 -5.96 -21.10 -17.25
C ARG A 20 -6.63 -19.75 -17.43
N ALA A 21 -7.96 -19.72 -17.47
CA ALA A 21 -8.70 -18.45 -17.59
C ALA A 21 -8.49 -17.53 -16.38
N ARG A 22 -8.32 -18.09 -15.18
CA ARG A 22 -7.99 -17.34 -13.98
C ARG A 22 -6.55 -16.79 -14.05
N ASP A 23 -5.60 -17.63 -14.46
CA ASP A 23 -4.19 -17.25 -14.56
C ASP A 23 -4.00 -16.14 -15.63
N GLU A 24 -4.66 -16.25 -16.79
CA GLU A 24 -4.70 -15.21 -17.82
C GLU A 24 -5.30 -13.90 -17.31
N LYS A 25 -6.37 -14.00 -16.52
CA LYS A 25 -7.01 -12.82 -15.91
C LYS A 25 -6.05 -12.12 -14.93
N LEU A 26 -5.36 -12.88 -14.09
CA LEU A 26 -4.39 -12.34 -13.13
C LEU A 26 -3.19 -11.71 -13.87
N ALA A 27 -2.65 -12.39 -14.88
CA ALA A 27 -1.54 -11.87 -15.67
C ALA A 27 -1.91 -10.55 -16.38
N THR A 28 -3.12 -10.45 -16.93
CA THR A 28 -3.57 -9.20 -17.57
C THR A 28 -3.75 -8.08 -16.55
N ARG A 29 -4.27 -8.40 -15.36
CA ARG A 29 -4.40 -7.40 -14.28
C ARG A 29 -3.04 -6.86 -13.85
N GLU A 30 -2.06 -7.75 -13.68
CA GLU A 30 -0.70 -7.37 -13.30
C GLU A 30 -0.01 -6.54 -14.39
N LEU A 31 -0.16 -6.91 -15.67
CA LEU A 31 0.32 -6.11 -16.78
C LEU A 31 -0.23 -4.68 -16.75
N LEU A 32 -1.52 -4.52 -16.44
CA LEU A 32 -2.15 -3.20 -16.32
C LEU A 32 -1.59 -2.41 -15.14
N LEU A 33 -1.36 -3.04 -13.98
CA LEU A 33 -0.78 -2.36 -12.82
C LEU A 33 0.67 -1.94 -13.07
N GLU A 34 1.48 -2.80 -13.70
CA GLU A 34 2.87 -2.42 -14.05
C GLU A 34 2.92 -1.31 -15.11
N SER A 35 2.02 -1.35 -16.09
CA SER A 35 1.89 -0.25 -17.05
C SER A 35 1.46 1.06 -16.37
N ALA A 36 0.61 0.98 -15.34
CA ALA A 36 0.22 2.14 -14.53
C ALA A 36 1.40 2.69 -13.74
N ARG A 37 2.22 1.82 -13.11
CA ARG A 37 3.47 2.24 -12.43
C ARG A 37 4.41 2.96 -13.39
N THR A 38 4.58 2.45 -14.61
CA THR A 38 5.40 3.10 -15.64
C THR A 38 4.88 4.50 -15.98
N ILE A 39 3.57 4.66 -16.19
CA ILE A 39 2.97 5.99 -16.47
C ILE A 39 3.21 6.95 -15.30
N LEU A 40 3.04 6.49 -14.06
CA LEU A 40 3.23 7.32 -12.87
C LEU A 40 4.71 7.67 -12.63
N ARG A 41 5.64 6.78 -13.01
CA ARG A 41 7.09 7.00 -12.86
C ARG A 41 7.60 8.03 -13.84
N ASP A 42 7.11 8.00 -15.08
CA ASP A 42 7.58 8.85 -16.17
C ASP A 42 6.79 10.16 -16.28
N GLY A 43 5.63 10.27 -15.60
CA GLY A 43 4.71 11.39 -15.68
C GLY A 43 4.10 11.77 -14.33
N SER A 44 2.79 11.99 -14.34
CA SER A 44 2.03 12.41 -13.17
C SER A 44 0.75 11.60 -12.98
N LEU A 45 0.11 11.75 -11.82
CA LEU A 45 -1.18 11.12 -11.53
C LEU A 45 -2.29 11.52 -12.55
N PHE A 46 -2.16 12.68 -13.20
CA PHE A 46 -3.12 13.16 -14.21
C PHE A 46 -2.92 12.47 -15.57
N ASP A 47 -1.76 11.89 -15.81
CA ASP A 47 -1.45 11.16 -17.04
C ASP A 47 -2.01 9.73 -17.01
N LEU A 48 -2.37 9.21 -15.83
CA LEU A 48 -2.97 7.90 -15.68
C LEU A 48 -4.46 7.92 -16.05
N THR A 49 -4.75 7.57 -17.28
CA THR A 49 -6.10 7.45 -17.85
C THR A 49 -6.31 6.06 -18.45
N ALA A 50 -7.57 5.66 -18.70
CA ALA A 50 -7.84 4.40 -19.39
C ALA A 50 -7.28 4.37 -20.83
N ILE A 51 -7.06 5.55 -21.44
CA ILE A 51 -6.48 5.66 -22.78
C ILE A 51 -4.97 5.44 -22.73
N SER A 52 -4.26 6.20 -21.87
CA SER A 52 -2.80 6.06 -21.71
C SER A 52 -2.44 4.67 -21.21
N LEU A 53 -3.22 4.11 -20.28
CA LEU A 53 -3.01 2.75 -19.80
C LEU A 53 -3.21 1.68 -20.87
N GLY A 54 -4.25 1.82 -21.70
CA GLY A 54 -4.47 0.92 -22.83
C GLY A 54 -3.32 0.98 -23.85
N HIS A 55 -2.82 2.18 -24.14
CA HIS A 55 -1.68 2.39 -25.02
C HIS A 55 -0.40 1.78 -24.43
N GLN A 56 -0.09 2.04 -23.17
CA GLN A 56 1.11 1.55 -22.49
C GLN A 56 1.12 0.03 -22.35
N SER A 57 -0.02 -0.59 -22.06
CA SER A 57 -0.14 -2.04 -21.87
C SER A 57 -0.38 -2.84 -23.15
N GLY A 58 -0.67 -2.17 -24.26
CA GLY A 58 -1.02 -2.83 -25.52
C GLY A 58 -2.41 -3.48 -25.55
N VAL A 59 -3.29 -3.17 -24.58
CA VAL A 59 -4.67 -3.68 -24.55
C VAL A 59 -5.68 -2.61 -24.95
N THR A 60 -6.89 -3.04 -25.35
CA THR A 60 -7.95 -2.09 -25.70
C THR A 60 -8.48 -1.36 -24.46
N ARG A 61 -8.95 -0.11 -24.63
CA ARG A 61 -9.64 0.66 -23.59
C ARG A 61 -10.80 -0.12 -22.95
N GLN A 62 -11.53 -0.90 -23.76
CA GLN A 62 -12.60 -1.75 -23.24
C GLN A 62 -12.08 -2.84 -22.30
N THR A 63 -10.90 -3.40 -22.62
CA THR A 63 -10.22 -4.35 -21.73
C THR A 63 -9.80 -3.68 -20.42
N VAL A 64 -9.26 -2.46 -20.47
CA VAL A 64 -8.94 -1.70 -19.25
C VAL A 64 -10.17 -1.57 -18.34
N TYR A 65 -11.30 -1.09 -18.87
CA TYR A 65 -12.53 -0.92 -18.09
C TYR A 65 -13.11 -2.23 -17.52
N ARG A 66 -12.83 -3.36 -18.16
CA ARG A 66 -13.23 -4.67 -17.62
C ARG A 66 -12.49 -5.03 -16.33
N TYR A 67 -11.25 -4.58 -16.16
CA TYR A 67 -10.44 -4.82 -14.96
C TYR A 67 -10.55 -3.69 -13.93
N PHE A 68 -10.59 -2.47 -14.42
CA PHE A 68 -10.63 -1.24 -13.63
C PHE A 68 -11.72 -0.31 -14.15
N PRO A 69 -12.89 -0.28 -13.50
CA PRO A 69 -14.03 0.50 -13.97
C PRO A 69 -13.78 2.01 -14.03
N ASN A 70 -12.82 2.50 -13.28
CA ASN A 70 -12.39 3.90 -13.27
C ASN A 70 -10.92 4.00 -12.85
N THR A 71 -10.32 5.18 -13.01
CA THR A 71 -8.92 5.44 -12.64
C THR A 71 -8.68 5.28 -11.13
N GLU A 72 -9.66 5.62 -10.30
CA GLU A 72 -9.57 5.46 -8.84
C GLU A 72 -9.35 4.00 -8.44
N SER A 73 -9.97 3.05 -9.14
CA SER A 73 -9.79 1.62 -8.88
C SER A 73 -8.37 1.13 -9.18
N ILE A 74 -7.66 1.81 -10.09
CA ILE A 74 -6.25 1.54 -10.38
C ILE A 74 -5.39 2.10 -9.23
N PHE A 75 -5.59 3.35 -8.84
CA PHE A 75 -4.88 3.95 -7.71
C PHE A 75 -5.09 3.14 -6.43
N LYS A 76 -6.34 2.72 -6.19
CA LYS A 76 -6.65 1.86 -5.04
C LYS A 76 -5.84 0.56 -5.08
N ALA A 77 -5.82 -0.13 -6.21
CA ALA A 77 -5.11 -1.40 -6.33
C ALA A 77 -3.59 -1.23 -6.10
N LEU A 78 -2.99 -0.17 -6.66
CA LEU A 78 -1.58 0.15 -6.44
C LEU A 78 -1.29 0.55 -4.99
N SER A 79 -2.19 1.28 -4.34
CA SER A 79 -2.04 1.64 -2.93
C SER A 79 -2.20 0.42 -2.01
N ASP A 80 -3.12 -0.50 -2.34
CA ASP A 80 -3.27 -1.77 -1.62
C ASP A 80 -1.98 -2.60 -1.71
N ASP A 81 -1.32 -2.62 -2.88
CA ASP A 81 -0.03 -3.32 -3.06
C ASP A 81 1.06 -2.72 -2.15
N VAL A 82 1.15 -1.38 -2.05
CA VAL A 82 2.11 -0.69 -1.17
C VAL A 82 1.82 -1.00 0.30
N ILE A 83 0.56 -0.93 0.72
CA ILE A 83 0.15 -1.23 2.09
C ILE A 83 0.47 -2.69 2.41
N ASN A 84 0.10 -3.63 1.53
CA ASN A 84 0.39 -5.04 1.72
C ASN A 84 1.90 -5.29 1.84
N ALA A 85 2.74 -4.62 1.05
CA ALA A 85 4.19 -4.76 1.13
C ALA A 85 4.77 -4.29 2.48
N VAL A 86 4.15 -3.31 3.15
CA VAL A 86 4.55 -2.90 4.50
C VAL A 86 4.23 -3.98 5.52
N TYR A 87 3.08 -4.65 5.39
CA TYR A 87 2.61 -5.66 6.35
C TYR A 87 3.02 -7.10 5.98
N GLU A 88 3.41 -7.36 4.72
CA GLU A 88 3.84 -8.68 4.27
C GLU A 88 5.11 -9.10 5.02
N ASP A 89 5.10 -10.31 5.57
CA ASP A 89 6.20 -10.87 6.37
C ASP A 89 6.62 -10.01 7.57
N LEU A 90 5.75 -9.13 8.06
CA LEU A 90 6.00 -8.33 9.24
C LEU A 90 5.96 -9.23 10.49
N GLN A 91 7.05 -9.95 10.74
CA GLN A 91 7.29 -10.63 12.00
C GLN A 91 7.87 -9.60 12.98
N LEU A 92 7.00 -9.02 13.80
CA LEU A 92 7.46 -8.11 14.83
C LEU A 92 8.29 -8.90 15.86
N PRO A 93 9.48 -8.40 16.25
CA PRO A 93 10.25 -8.95 17.36
C PRO A 93 9.40 -9.02 18.63
N SER A 94 9.70 -10.01 19.49
CA SER A 94 9.03 -10.13 20.79
C SER A 94 9.39 -9.00 21.75
N ASP A 95 10.54 -8.36 21.52
CA ASP A 95 10.95 -7.13 22.19
C ASP A 95 10.31 -5.94 21.49
N LYS A 96 9.54 -5.16 22.22
CA LYS A 96 8.68 -4.11 21.66
C LYS A 96 9.43 -2.85 21.26
N GLU A 97 10.56 -2.58 21.89
CA GLU A 97 11.41 -1.46 21.49
C GLU A 97 11.97 -1.68 20.10
N ASP A 98 12.39 -2.91 19.79
CA ASP A 98 12.82 -3.32 18.46
C ASP A 98 11.66 -3.42 17.45
N ALA A 99 10.42 -3.68 17.91
CA ALA A 99 9.27 -3.87 17.05
C ALA A 99 8.86 -2.58 16.31
N LEU A 100 8.86 -1.44 16.99
CA LEU A 100 8.53 -0.16 16.36
C LEU A 100 9.62 0.27 15.37
N ASP A 101 10.90 0.14 15.72
CA ASP A 101 11.99 0.48 14.81
C ASP A 101 12.00 -0.44 13.59
N HIS A 102 11.72 -1.72 13.79
CA HIS A 102 11.58 -2.69 12.70
C HIS A 102 10.45 -2.31 11.74
N PHE A 103 9.26 -1.98 12.29
CA PHE A 103 8.11 -1.53 11.50
C PHE A 103 8.43 -0.25 10.72
N VAL A 104 8.99 0.76 11.40
CA VAL A 104 9.39 2.04 10.81
C VAL A 104 10.41 1.82 9.68
N THR A 105 11.42 1.00 9.92
CA THR A 105 12.45 0.68 8.92
C THR A 105 11.86 0.00 7.70
N LYS A 106 10.97 -0.98 7.89
CA LYS A 106 10.28 -1.64 6.78
C LYS A 106 9.37 -0.69 6.01
N ALA A 107 8.59 0.14 6.71
CA ALA A 107 7.74 1.13 6.08
C ALA A 107 8.55 2.12 5.22
N ILE A 108 9.65 2.65 5.74
CA ILE A 108 10.56 3.53 4.98
C ILE A 108 11.06 2.81 3.73
N ALA A 109 11.60 1.59 3.87
CA ALA A 109 12.13 0.83 2.75
C ALA A 109 11.09 0.63 1.63
N VAL A 110 9.84 0.34 1.99
CA VAL A 110 8.74 0.22 1.01
C VAL A 110 8.44 1.57 0.37
N PHE A 111 8.28 2.64 1.14
CA PHE A 111 7.94 3.96 0.59
C PHE A 111 9.02 4.51 -0.35
N VAL A 112 10.28 4.31 -0.07
CA VAL A 112 11.37 4.80 -0.92
C VAL A 112 11.75 3.85 -2.05
N SER A 113 11.22 2.64 -2.09
CA SER A 113 11.56 1.63 -3.13
C SER A 113 11.20 2.07 -4.55
N ASP A 114 10.13 2.85 -4.71
CA ASP A 114 9.70 3.48 -5.96
C ASP A 114 9.09 4.84 -5.66
N SER A 115 9.92 5.76 -5.18
CA SER A 115 9.53 7.10 -4.71
C SER A 115 8.68 7.85 -5.73
N ALA A 116 9.02 7.74 -7.02
CA ALA A 116 8.30 8.43 -8.09
C ALA A 116 6.83 8.00 -8.15
N VAL A 117 6.58 6.69 -8.09
CA VAL A 117 5.22 6.12 -8.11
C VAL A 117 4.51 6.40 -6.79
N ILE A 118 5.16 6.10 -5.65
CA ILE A 118 4.49 6.13 -4.35
C ILE A 118 4.09 7.56 -3.95
N ARG A 119 4.88 8.57 -4.28
CA ARG A 119 4.50 9.98 -4.10
C ARG A 119 3.20 10.31 -4.83
N GLN A 120 3.03 9.84 -6.07
CA GLN A 120 1.81 10.04 -6.85
C GLN A 120 0.60 9.32 -6.21
N LEU A 121 0.80 8.12 -5.66
CA LEU A 121 -0.26 7.38 -4.97
C LEU A 121 -0.71 8.08 -3.68
N VAL A 122 0.22 8.64 -2.91
CA VAL A 122 -0.08 9.43 -1.70
C VAL A 122 -0.92 10.65 -2.05
N LEU A 123 -0.54 11.39 -3.10
CA LEU A 123 -1.29 12.57 -3.57
C LEU A 123 -2.68 12.18 -4.10
N ALA A 124 -2.77 11.11 -4.90
CA ALA A 124 -4.05 10.60 -5.41
C ALA A 124 -4.99 10.19 -4.26
N SER A 125 -4.45 9.53 -3.22
CA SER A 125 -5.19 9.15 -2.02
C SER A 125 -5.73 10.38 -1.28
N ALA A 126 -4.91 11.42 -1.10
CA ALA A 126 -5.34 12.67 -0.45
C ALA A 126 -6.47 13.35 -1.23
N MET A 127 -6.35 13.42 -2.56
CA MET A 127 -7.38 13.99 -3.44
C MET A 127 -8.68 13.18 -3.39
N GLY A 128 -8.59 11.85 -3.45
CA GLY A 128 -9.73 10.96 -3.37
C GLY A 128 -10.50 11.11 -2.05
N ARG A 129 -9.80 11.29 -0.92
CA ARG A 129 -10.41 11.58 0.38
C ARG A 129 -11.10 12.95 0.40
N ALA A 130 -10.43 13.98 -0.10
CA ALA A 130 -10.97 15.35 -0.13
C ALA A 130 -12.25 15.44 -0.96
N THR A 131 -12.38 14.64 -2.03
CA THR A 131 -13.58 14.62 -2.89
C THR A 131 -14.64 13.59 -2.43
N GLY A 132 -14.33 12.78 -1.42
CA GLY A 132 -15.21 11.69 -0.94
C GLY A 132 -15.35 10.54 -1.94
N SER A 133 -14.56 10.51 -3.00
CA SER A 133 -14.59 9.46 -4.02
C SER A 133 -13.87 8.19 -3.56
N TRP A 134 -12.96 8.31 -2.59
CA TRP A 134 -12.15 7.21 -2.09
C TRP A 134 -12.63 6.76 -0.71
N ARG A 135 -13.39 5.69 -0.67
CA ARG A 135 -13.75 4.98 0.56
C ARG A 135 -12.81 3.79 0.75
N GLN A 136 -11.67 4.01 1.34
CA GLN A 136 -10.75 2.96 1.73
C GLN A 136 -10.66 2.90 3.26
N VAL A 137 -10.39 1.71 3.80
CA VAL A 137 -9.94 1.58 5.20
C VAL A 137 -8.77 2.54 5.39
N ASP A 138 -8.87 3.41 6.37
CA ASP A 138 -7.79 4.33 6.63
C ASP A 138 -6.58 3.52 7.11
N PRO A 139 -5.41 3.63 6.45
CA PRO A 139 -4.19 3.06 7.01
C PRO A 139 -3.93 3.51 8.45
N GLU A 140 -4.52 4.66 8.85
CA GLU A 140 -4.51 5.14 10.22
C GLU A 140 -5.16 4.15 11.19
N ASP A 141 -6.30 3.56 10.84
CA ASP A 141 -6.98 2.63 11.75
C ASP A 141 -6.12 1.40 12.05
N ILE A 142 -5.41 0.90 11.03
CA ILE A 142 -4.48 -0.22 11.16
C ILE A 142 -3.22 0.21 11.93
N LEU A 143 -2.64 1.34 11.53
CA LEU A 143 -1.44 1.88 12.15
C LEU A 143 -1.72 2.29 13.60
N LEU A 144 -2.90 2.88 13.88
CA LEU A 144 -3.32 3.24 15.23
C LEU A 144 -3.40 2.01 16.13
N ALA A 145 -3.95 0.89 15.66
CA ALA A 145 -4.01 -0.34 16.44
C ALA A 145 -2.59 -0.85 16.77
N VAL A 146 -1.71 -0.95 15.78
CA VAL A 146 -0.32 -1.39 15.98
C VAL A 146 0.44 -0.48 16.94
N VAL A 147 0.32 0.85 16.76
CA VAL A 147 1.05 1.84 17.56
C VAL A 147 0.47 1.93 18.98
N THR A 148 -0.84 1.75 19.15
CA THR A 148 -1.47 1.75 20.50
C THR A 148 -0.98 0.55 21.29
N ASP A 149 -0.95 -0.65 20.69
CA ASP A 149 -0.44 -1.85 21.33
C ASP A 149 1.03 -1.70 21.78
N ILE A 150 1.84 -1.02 20.93
CA ILE A 150 3.25 -0.71 21.24
C ILE A 150 3.34 0.38 22.33
N ALA A 151 2.54 1.46 22.22
CA ALA A 151 2.60 2.60 23.11
C ALA A 151 2.07 2.31 24.54
N GLU A 152 1.20 1.31 24.72
CA GLU A 152 0.73 0.90 26.05
C GLU A 152 1.85 0.37 26.95
N GLU A 153 2.95 -0.13 26.33
CA GLU A 153 4.07 -0.73 27.07
C GLU A 153 5.34 0.14 27.06
N GLN A 154 5.46 1.09 26.14
CA GLN A 154 6.51 2.10 26.17
C GLN A 154 6.05 3.29 27.05
N ARG A 155 6.98 3.98 27.71
CA ARG A 155 6.66 5.21 28.45
C ARG A 155 6.17 6.29 27.47
N PRO A 156 4.87 6.62 27.42
CA PRO A 156 4.35 7.57 26.46
C PRO A 156 4.77 9.01 26.80
N VAL A 157 4.98 9.83 25.77
CA VAL A 157 5.13 11.31 25.89
C VAL A 157 3.90 11.94 26.61
N SER A 158 2.76 11.30 26.45
CA SER A 158 1.53 11.58 27.19
C SER A 158 1.20 10.40 28.13
N LYS A 159 0.53 10.67 29.24
CA LYS A 159 0.00 9.61 30.14
C LYS A 159 -1.10 8.76 29.46
N ASP A 160 -1.56 9.17 28.28
CA ASP A 160 -2.57 8.46 27.49
C ASP A 160 -1.90 7.88 26.21
N PRO A 161 -1.78 6.54 26.10
CA PRO A 161 -1.18 5.87 24.94
C PRO A 161 -1.86 6.21 23.62
N VAL A 162 -3.18 6.39 23.64
CA VAL A 162 -3.96 6.74 22.45
C VAL A 162 -3.57 8.14 21.93
N VAL A 163 -3.34 9.08 22.85
CA VAL A 163 -2.90 10.44 22.48
C VAL A 163 -1.50 10.40 21.86
N SER A 164 -0.58 9.65 22.47
CA SER A 164 0.79 9.48 21.93
C SER A 164 0.80 8.85 20.54
N ALA A 165 0.04 7.77 20.36
CA ALA A 165 -0.12 7.11 19.07
C ALA A 165 -0.69 8.08 18.01
N ARG A 166 -1.70 8.86 18.37
CA ARG A 166 -2.31 9.84 17.46
C ARG A 166 -1.34 10.97 17.10
N MET A 167 -0.54 11.44 18.04
CA MET A 167 0.51 12.43 17.78
C MET A 167 1.53 11.90 16.78
N MET A 168 2.04 10.69 16.99
CA MET A 168 2.98 10.02 16.08
C MET A 168 2.39 9.89 14.68
N ILE A 169 1.14 9.41 14.56
CA ILE A 169 0.47 9.24 13.26
C ILE A 169 0.27 10.59 12.57
N THR A 170 -0.11 11.61 13.32
CA THR A 170 -0.30 12.97 12.76
C THR A 170 1.01 13.53 12.23
N TYR A 171 2.10 13.35 12.98
CA TYR A 171 3.44 13.77 12.53
C TYR A 171 3.90 12.98 11.30
N PHE A 172 3.79 11.65 11.34
CA PHE A 172 4.11 10.79 10.20
C PHE A 172 3.33 11.19 8.94
N ARG A 173 2.03 11.46 9.09
CA ARG A 173 1.17 11.88 7.98
C ARG A 173 1.62 13.23 7.41
N GLY A 174 2.03 14.17 8.28
CA GLY A 174 2.62 15.45 7.85
C GLY A 174 3.89 15.25 7.04
N ALA A 175 4.79 14.39 7.51
CA ALA A 175 6.02 14.03 6.81
C ALA A 175 5.74 13.34 5.46
N LEU A 176 4.78 12.41 5.42
CA LEU A 176 4.38 11.69 4.22
C LEU A 176 3.82 12.63 3.14
N TYR A 177 2.94 13.55 3.49
CA TYR A 177 2.41 14.52 2.53
C TYR A 177 3.45 15.56 2.12
N GLY A 178 4.32 16.00 3.03
CA GLY A 178 5.43 16.88 2.71
C GLY A 178 6.40 16.24 1.71
N TRP A 179 6.71 14.97 1.90
CA TRP A 179 7.52 14.20 0.97
C TRP A 179 6.83 13.99 -0.39
N ALA A 180 5.56 13.60 -0.39
CA ALA A 180 4.80 13.39 -1.62
C ALA A 180 4.65 14.67 -2.44
N ALA A 181 4.49 15.81 -1.77
CA ALA A 181 4.43 17.14 -2.39
C ALA A 181 5.79 17.70 -2.82
N GLY A 182 6.90 17.00 -2.55
CA GLY A 182 8.24 17.41 -2.96
C GLY A 182 8.94 18.39 -2.02
N PHE A 183 8.40 18.66 -0.82
CA PHE A 183 9.09 19.47 0.19
C PHE A 183 10.28 18.75 0.83
N TYR A 184 10.24 17.41 0.86
CA TYR A 184 11.29 16.57 1.43
C TYR A 184 11.89 15.64 0.35
N SER A 185 13.21 15.47 0.39
CA SER A 185 13.90 14.37 -0.29
C SER A 185 13.54 13.03 0.35
N ASP A 186 13.94 11.90 -0.26
CA ASP A 186 13.75 10.58 0.33
C ASP A 186 14.54 10.45 1.64
N GLU A 187 15.75 11.00 1.69
CA GLU A 187 16.59 11.02 2.89
C GLU A 187 15.96 11.84 4.03
N GLU A 188 15.41 13.01 3.72
CA GLU A 188 14.75 13.84 4.72
C GLU A 188 13.45 13.20 5.19
N PHE A 189 12.69 12.58 4.31
CA PHE A 189 11.50 11.80 4.66
C PHE A 189 11.85 10.67 5.65
N GLU A 190 12.91 9.91 5.38
CA GLU A 190 13.39 8.88 6.30
C GLU A 190 13.68 9.44 7.70
N LYS A 191 14.38 10.58 7.79
CA LYS A 191 14.68 11.24 9.07
C LYS A 191 13.40 11.64 9.81
N GLN A 192 12.43 12.20 9.08
CA GLN A 192 11.16 12.63 9.66
C GLN A 192 10.31 11.44 10.14
N VAL A 193 10.30 10.32 9.41
CA VAL A 193 9.57 9.11 9.83
C VAL A 193 10.21 8.47 11.07
N ARG A 194 11.56 8.42 11.13
CA ARG A 194 12.26 7.94 12.33
C ARG A 194 12.01 8.85 13.53
N LEU A 195 11.94 10.16 13.34
CA LEU A 195 11.57 11.09 14.38
C LEU A 195 10.15 10.87 14.87
N ALA A 196 9.20 10.62 13.96
CA ALA A 196 7.81 10.28 14.33
C ALA A 196 7.76 9.07 15.27
N GLY A 197 8.54 8.02 15.01
CA GLY A 197 8.64 6.83 15.86
C GLY A 197 9.13 7.15 17.27
N ARG A 198 10.02 8.15 17.42
CA ARG A 198 10.55 8.57 18.74
C ARG A 198 9.59 9.46 19.54
N LEU A 199 8.57 10.03 18.92
CA LEU A 199 7.59 10.87 19.64
C LEU A 199 6.78 10.12 20.69
N THR A 200 6.87 8.80 20.74
CA THR A 200 6.32 7.97 21.81
C THR A 200 7.26 7.83 23.01
N ASP A 201 8.54 8.20 22.87
CA ASP A 201 9.57 8.15 23.91
C ASP A 201 9.77 9.55 24.52
N PRO A 202 9.44 9.77 25.83
CA PRO A 202 9.59 11.08 26.46
C PRO A 202 11.04 11.54 26.62
N ASP A 203 12.01 10.63 26.54
CA ASP A 203 13.44 10.92 26.68
C ASP A 203 14.14 11.15 25.33
N ALA A 204 13.40 11.06 24.19
CA ALA A 204 13.93 11.17 22.84
C ALA A 204 13.85 12.58 22.23
N ILE A 205 13.28 13.56 22.95
CA ILE A 205 13.17 14.98 22.60
C ILE A 205 13.91 15.77 23.71
#